data_f8170c0560f3bc27f691b4d0df67be04
#
_entry.id   f8170c0560f3bc27f691b4d0df67be04
#
_cell.length_a   1.000
_cell.length_b   1.000
_cell.length_c   1.000
_cell.angle_alpha   90.00
_cell.angle_beta   90.00
_cell.angle_gamma   90.00
#
_symmetry.space_group_name_H-M   'P 1'
#
loop_
_entity.id
_entity.type
_entity.pdbx_description
1 polymer ?
#
loop_
_entity_poly.entity_id
_entity_poly.type
_entity_poly.pdbx_seq_one_letter_code
_entity_poly.pdbx_strand_id
1 'polypeptide(L)'
;MQIGVCYYPEQWPRTMWAEDARRMAELGITHVRIGEFAWSRMEPRAGVYVWDWLDDAIETLAARGLKIVLGTPTAAPPRWLVDAVPDLLPARADGTRWNYGSRRHYDIASEAWRAHCVRITEAMAQRYGAHPAVVAWQTDNELGCHDTVPSW
;
A
#
# COMPACT_ATOMS: atom_id res chain seq x y z
N MET A 1 5.79 1.22 26.43
CA MET A 1 4.59 1.09 25.57
C MET A 1 5.02 1.40 24.14
N GLN A 2 4.52 0.67 23.14
CA GLN A 2 4.79 0.97 21.74
C GLN A 2 3.54 1.66 21.17
N ILE A 3 3.74 2.80 20.50
CA ILE A 3 2.66 3.57 19.88
C ILE A 3 2.96 3.65 18.38
N GLY A 4 2.00 3.34 17.53
CA GLY A 4 2.11 3.43 16.09
C GLY A 4 1.03 4.31 15.48
N VAL A 5 1.34 4.88 14.32
CA VAL A 5 0.42 5.66 13.47
C VAL A 5 0.49 5.21 12.02
N CYS A 6 -0.56 5.50 11.26
CA CYS A 6 -0.51 5.44 9.80
C CYS A 6 -0.02 6.78 9.27
N TYR A 7 0.86 6.74 8.29
CA TYR A 7 1.36 7.91 7.59
C TYR A 7 1.39 7.65 6.09
N TYR A 8 1.02 8.62 5.30
CA TYR A 8 0.90 8.51 3.85
C TYR A 8 1.83 9.51 3.17
N PRO A 9 3.16 9.26 3.14
CA PRO A 9 4.13 10.19 2.56
C PRO A 9 3.82 10.52 1.11
N GLU A 10 3.21 9.59 0.39
CA GLU A 10 2.79 9.79 -1.00
C GLU A 10 1.73 10.87 -1.19
N GLN A 11 1.04 11.30 -0.13
CA GLN A 11 0.00 12.32 -0.16
C GLN A 11 0.50 13.71 0.29
N TRP A 12 1.74 13.80 0.79
CA TRP A 12 2.30 15.04 1.31
C TRP A 12 3.52 15.51 0.51
N PRO A 13 3.74 16.82 0.42
CA PRO A 13 4.98 17.33 -0.15
C PRO A 13 6.21 16.77 0.60
N ARG A 14 7.21 16.32 -0.15
CA ARG A 14 8.45 15.74 0.42
C ARG A 14 9.12 16.66 1.46
N THR A 15 8.99 17.97 1.29
CA THR A 15 9.53 18.97 2.23
C THR A 15 8.92 18.91 3.63
N MET A 16 7.77 18.26 3.80
CA MET A 16 7.13 18.10 5.11
C MET A 16 7.62 16.87 5.87
N TRP A 17 8.11 15.83 5.17
CA TRP A 17 8.39 14.52 5.78
C TRP A 17 9.37 14.58 6.94
N ALA A 18 10.43 15.37 6.84
CA ALA A 18 11.44 15.49 7.90
C ALA A 18 10.87 16.14 9.18
N GLU A 19 9.99 17.13 9.03
CA GLU A 19 9.31 17.78 10.15
C GLU A 19 8.25 16.85 10.75
N ASP A 20 7.47 16.16 9.93
CA ASP A 20 6.49 15.17 10.40
C ASP A 20 7.17 14.05 11.18
N ALA A 21 8.28 13.51 10.67
CA ALA A 21 9.07 12.48 11.35
C ALA A 21 9.61 12.99 12.71
N ARG A 22 10.09 14.24 12.76
CA ARG A 22 10.55 14.86 14.00
C ARG A 22 9.42 14.95 15.02
N ARG A 23 8.24 15.47 14.62
CA ARG A 23 7.07 15.58 15.50
C ARG A 23 6.56 14.24 15.99
N MET A 24 6.50 13.23 15.12
CA MET A 24 6.13 11.88 15.53
C MET A 24 7.08 11.33 16.60
N ALA A 25 8.38 11.49 16.43
CA ALA A 25 9.37 11.04 17.41
C ALA A 25 9.24 11.80 18.75
N GLU A 26 9.03 13.11 18.73
CA GLU A 26 8.83 13.93 19.94
C GLU A 26 7.56 13.57 20.71
N LEU A 27 6.51 13.12 20.00
CA LEU A 27 5.29 12.61 20.62
C LEU A 27 5.44 11.19 21.19
N GLY A 28 6.62 10.57 21.04
CA GLY A 28 6.87 9.22 21.53
C GLY A 28 6.30 8.11 20.63
N ILE A 29 5.95 8.43 19.37
CA ILE A 29 5.59 7.44 18.37
C ILE A 29 6.82 6.60 18.05
N THR A 30 6.66 5.29 17.97
CA THR A 30 7.74 4.34 17.75
C THR A 30 7.64 3.59 16.43
N HIS A 31 6.42 3.45 15.91
CA HIS A 31 6.15 2.71 14.68
C HIS A 31 5.30 3.54 13.72
N VAL A 32 5.61 3.46 12.44
CA VAL A 32 4.88 4.16 11.38
C VAL A 32 4.53 3.17 10.28
N ARG A 33 3.23 3.01 9.99
CA ARG A 33 2.77 2.22 8.86
C ARG A 33 2.67 3.11 7.63
N ILE A 34 3.26 2.65 6.52
CA ILE A 34 3.28 3.35 5.23
C ILE A 34 3.04 2.39 4.07
N GLY A 35 2.59 2.90 2.95
CA GLY A 35 2.62 2.24 1.64
C GLY A 35 1.39 1.44 1.25
N GLU A 36 0.45 1.15 2.14
CA GLU A 36 -0.66 0.21 1.92
C GLU A 36 -1.65 0.60 0.81
N PHE A 37 -1.61 1.84 0.32
CA PHE A 37 -2.47 2.30 -0.78
C PHE A 37 -1.69 2.86 -1.97
N ALA A 38 -0.37 2.73 -1.97
CA ALA A 38 0.50 3.45 -2.90
C ALA A 38 0.87 2.66 -4.17
N TRP A 39 0.11 1.63 -4.58
CA TRP A 39 0.46 0.79 -5.73
C TRP A 39 0.67 1.61 -7.01
N SER A 40 -0.27 2.51 -7.32
CA SER A 40 -0.13 3.37 -8.52
C SER A 40 1.15 4.20 -8.53
N ARG A 41 1.69 4.53 -7.35
CA ARG A 41 2.94 5.28 -7.23
C ARG A 41 4.17 4.39 -7.25
N MET A 42 4.06 3.18 -6.70
CA MET A 42 5.13 2.18 -6.74
C MET A 42 5.29 1.58 -8.13
N GLU A 43 4.17 1.39 -8.83
CA GLU A 43 4.12 0.80 -10.16
C GLU A 43 3.16 1.59 -11.06
N PRO A 44 3.60 2.73 -11.61
CA PRO A 44 2.74 3.60 -12.45
C PRO A 44 2.34 2.97 -13.78
N ARG A 45 3.06 1.96 -14.23
CA ARG A 45 2.77 1.13 -15.41
C ARG A 45 3.18 -0.30 -15.14
N ALA A 46 2.52 -1.26 -15.75
CA ALA A 46 2.80 -2.69 -15.57
C ALA A 46 4.30 -3.01 -15.71
N GLY A 47 4.90 -3.56 -14.67
CA GLY A 47 6.30 -3.95 -14.60
C GLY A 47 7.31 -2.80 -14.45
N VAL A 48 6.85 -1.55 -14.37
CA VAL A 48 7.73 -0.38 -14.19
C VAL A 48 7.64 0.09 -12.74
N TYR A 49 8.66 -0.21 -11.97
CA TYR A 49 8.72 0.15 -10.55
C TYR A 49 9.44 1.49 -10.33
N VAL A 50 8.89 2.30 -9.42
CA VAL A 50 9.45 3.58 -8.99
C VAL A 50 9.52 3.58 -7.46
N TRP A 51 10.71 3.28 -6.94
CA TRP A 51 10.94 3.12 -5.50
C TRP A 51 11.53 4.34 -4.80
N ASP A 52 12.15 5.26 -5.54
CA ASP A 52 12.94 6.36 -4.98
C ASP A 52 12.22 7.15 -3.88
N TRP A 53 10.93 7.43 -4.09
CA TRP A 53 10.12 8.15 -3.10
C TRP A 53 9.89 7.34 -1.82
N LEU A 54 9.75 6.00 -1.93
CA LEU A 54 9.52 5.12 -0.79
C LEU A 54 10.82 4.89 -0.03
N ASP A 55 11.94 4.76 -0.74
CA ASP A 55 13.28 4.72 -0.15
C ASP A 55 13.52 5.97 0.70
N ASP A 56 13.29 7.15 0.12
CA ASP A 56 13.45 8.43 0.82
C ASP A 56 12.51 8.58 2.02
N ALA A 57 11.28 8.10 1.92
CA ALA A 57 10.33 8.14 3.03
C ALA A 57 10.78 7.23 4.19
N ILE A 58 11.23 6.00 3.87
CA ILE A 58 11.76 5.06 4.86
C ILE A 58 12.98 5.65 5.56
N GLU A 59 13.95 6.17 4.79
CA GLU A 59 15.18 6.76 5.36
C GLU A 59 14.89 8.00 6.21
N THR A 60 13.95 8.86 5.77
CA THR A 60 13.53 10.05 6.53
C THR A 60 12.94 9.69 7.89
N LEU A 61 12.07 8.67 7.93
CA LEU A 61 11.46 8.18 9.15
C LEU A 61 12.49 7.46 10.04
N ALA A 62 13.31 6.59 9.45
CA ALA A 62 14.37 5.84 10.14
C ALA A 62 15.42 6.75 10.79
N ALA A 63 15.77 7.86 10.16
CA ALA A 63 16.68 8.87 10.70
C ALA A 63 16.21 9.49 12.03
N ARG A 64 14.93 9.33 12.36
CA ARG A 64 14.34 9.75 13.65
C ARG A 64 14.08 8.57 14.60
N GLY A 65 14.62 7.39 14.29
CA GLY A 65 14.44 6.19 15.10
C GLY A 65 13.06 5.53 14.99
N LEU A 66 12.23 5.98 14.04
CA LEU A 66 10.92 5.39 13.78
C LEU A 66 11.07 4.04 13.06
N LYS A 67 10.34 3.05 13.50
CA LYS A 67 10.29 1.72 12.89
C LYS A 67 9.16 1.65 11.89
N ILE A 68 9.39 1.00 10.77
CA ILE A 68 8.45 0.93 9.66
C ILE A 68 7.66 -0.36 9.71
N VAL A 69 6.34 -0.24 9.63
CA VAL A 69 5.42 -1.32 9.24
C VAL A 69 5.07 -1.08 7.78
N LEU A 70 5.64 -1.88 6.89
CA LEU A 70 5.44 -1.68 5.46
C LEU A 70 4.17 -2.41 4.99
N GLY A 71 3.21 -1.66 4.45
CA GLY A 71 1.97 -2.21 3.89
C GLY A 71 2.16 -2.69 2.46
N THR A 72 1.68 -3.91 2.13
CA THR A 72 1.52 -4.27 0.72
C THR A 72 0.43 -3.40 0.11
N PRO A 73 0.61 -2.84 -1.11
CA PRO A 73 -0.30 -1.83 -1.64
C PRO A 73 -1.55 -2.45 -2.31
N THR A 74 -1.82 -3.71 -2.02
CA THR A 74 -2.80 -4.55 -2.71
C THR A 74 -4.25 -4.10 -2.54
N ALA A 75 -4.53 -3.33 -1.49
CA ALA A 75 -5.86 -2.76 -1.26
C ALA A 75 -6.27 -1.66 -2.27
N ALA A 76 -5.32 -1.14 -3.06
CA ALA A 76 -5.58 -0.09 -4.04
C ALA A 76 -4.95 -0.42 -5.41
N PRO A 77 -5.54 -1.35 -6.19
CA PRO A 77 -5.06 -1.68 -7.52
C PRO A 77 -4.92 -0.43 -8.40
N PRO A 78 -3.84 -0.32 -9.19
CA PRO A 78 -3.64 0.82 -10.06
C PRO A 78 -4.60 0.80 -11.26
N ARG A 79 -4.85 1.97 -11.83
CA ARG A 79 -5.78 2.12 -12.96
C ARG A 79 -5.42 1.22 -14.14
N TRP A 80 -4.13 1.10 -14.48
CA TRP A 80 -3.68 0.26 -15.58
C TRP A 80 -4.05 -1.21 -15.39
N LEU A 81 -4.09 -1.71 -14.13
CA LEU A 81 -4.47 -3.10 -13.85
C LEU A 81 -5.98 -3.29 -14.04
N VAL A 82 -6.79 -2.35 -13.58
CA VAL A 82 -8.24 -2.38 -13.78
C VAL A 82 -8.59 -2.32 -15.26
N ASP A 83 -7.89 -1.50 -16.04
CA ASP A 83 -8.11 -1.40 -17.48
C ASP A 83 -7.67 -2.66 -18.25
N ALA A 84 -6.63 -3.35 -17.75
CA ALA A 84 -6.15 -4.59 -18.35
C ALA A 84 -6.99 -5.82 -17.98
N VAL A 85 -7.67 -5.78 -16.82
CA VAL A 85 -8.47 -6.88 -16.28
C VAL A 85 -9.89 -6.37 -15.94
N PRO A 86 -10.79 -6.29 -16.93
CA PRO A 86 -12.12 -5.70 -16.73
C PRO A 86 -12.96 -6.37 -15.62
N ASP A 87 -12.75 -7.68 -15.41
CA ASP A 87 -13.45 -8.46 -14.39
C ASP A 87 -12.82 -8.35 -13.00
N LEU A 88 -11.79 -7.55 -12.85
CA LEU A 88 -11.14 -7.29 -11.55
C LEU A 88 -12.05 -6.51 -10.60
N LEU A 89 -12.94 -5.66 -11.13
CA LEU A 89 -13.84 -4.88 -10.30
C LEU A 89 -14.95 -5.77 -9.72
N PRO A 90 -15.21 -5.70 -8.41
CA PRO A 90 -16.22 -6.52 -7.77
C PRO A 90 -17.63 -6.12 -8.23
N ALA A 91 -18.55 -7.07 -8.18
CA ALA A 91 -19.95 -6.84 -8.47
C ALA A 91 -20.79 -6.80 -7.18
N ARG A 92 -21.89 -6.07 -7.20
CA ARG A 92 -22.95 -6.14 -6.21
C ARG A 92 -23.87 -7.33 -6.48
N ALA A 93 -24.73 -7.65 -5.51
CA ALA A 93 -25.72 -8.72 -5.66
C ALA A 93 -26.70 -8.48 -6.83
N ASP A 94 -26.93 -7.24 -7.24
CA ASP A 94 -27.76 -6.87 -8.40
C ASP A 94 -27.03 -6.95 -9.74
N GLY A 95 -25.75 -7.36 -9.74
CA GLY A 95 -24.91 -7.48 -10.92
C GLY A 95 -24.21 -6.20 -11.36
N THR A 96 -24.45 -5.07 -10.71
CA THR A 96 -23.73 -3.82 -11.03
C THR A 96 -22.27 -3.90 -10.54
N ARG A 97 -21.33 -3.54 -11.41
CA ARG A 97 -19.92 -3.50 -11.04
C ARG A 97 -19.55 -2.17 -10.38
N TRP A 98 -18.58 -2.23 -9.49
CA TRP A 98 -17.97 -1.04 -8.89
C TRP A 98 -17.16 -0.27 -9.93
N ASN A 99 -16.98 1.02 -9.68
CA ASN A 99 -16.12 1.85 -10.49
C ASN A 99 -14.71 1.91 -9.91
N TYR A 100 -13.73 2.15 -10.79
CA TYR A 100 -12.38 2.48 -10.36
C TYR A 100 -12.38 3.70 -9.42
N GLY A 101 -11.49 3.68 -8.43
CA GLY A 101 -11.36 4.76 -7.46
C GLY A 101 -12.19 4.57 -6.20
N SER A 102 -13.05 3.56 -6.16
CA SER A 102 -13.67 3.12 -4.91
C SER A 102 -12.63 2.47 -4.00
N ARG A 103 -12.85 2.54 -2.71
CA ARG A 103 -12.03 1.77 -1.75
C ARG A 103 -12.25 0.28 -1.99
N ARG A 104 -11.16 -0.50 -2.08
CA ARG A 104 -11.19 -1.95 -2.29
C ARG A 104 -11.95 -2.36 -3.56
N HIS A 105 -11.62 -1.70 -4.64
CA HIS A 105 -12.21 -1.93 -5.95
C HIS A 105 -11.55 -3.12 -6.69
N TYR A 106 -11.53 -4.28 -6.04
CA TYR A 106 -11.04 -5.53 -6.62
C TYR A 106 -11.87 -6.73 -6.14
N ASP A 107 -12.00 -7.73 -6.98
CA ASP A 107 -12.58 -9.00 -6.62
C ASP A 107 -11.49 -9.91 -6.01
N ILE A 108 -11.63 -10.27 -4.76
CA ILE A 108 -10.70 -11.14 -4.04
C ILE A 108 -10.58 -12.54 -4.68
N ALA A 109 -11.60 -12.99 -5.42
CA ALA A 109 -11.60 -14.26 -6.14
C ALA A 109 -10.82 -14.20 -7.47
N SER A 110 -10.54 -12.99 -8.00
CA SER A 110 -9.82 -12.82 -9.26
C SER A 110 -8.40 -13.39 -9.19
N GLU A 111 -8.13 -14.43 -10.00
CA GLU A 111 -6.78 -15.01 -10.10
C GLU A 111 -5.77 -14.02 -10.66
N ALA A 112 -6.18 -13.21 -11.62
CA ALA A 112 -5.34 -12.16 -12.19
C ALA A 112 -4.93 -11.13 -11.13
N TRP A 113 -5.87 -10.67 -10.29
CA TRP A 113 -5.55 -9.78 -9.18
C TRP A 113 -4.55 -10.42 -8.21
N ARG A 114 -4.80 -11.66 -7.79
CA ARG A 114 -3.90 -12.38 -6.88
C ARG A 114 -2.49 -12.53 -7.46
N ALA A 115 -2.37 -12.87 -8.75
CA ALA A 115 -1.07 -12.97 -9.41
C ALA A 115 -0.31 -11.64 -9.40
N HIS A 116 -0.99 -10.53 -9.64
CA HIS A 116 -0.38 -9.20 -9.56
C HIS A 116 -0.04 -8.80 -8.12
N CYS A 117 -0.84 -9.18 -7.12
CA CYS A 117 -0.52 -8.97 -5.71
C CYS A 117 0.76 -9.70 -5.29
N VAL A 118 0.92 -10.96 -5.70
CA VAL A 118 2.14 -11.72 -5.45
C VAL A 118 3.35 -11.01 -6.06
N ARG A 119 3.25 -10.62 -7.33
CA ARG A 119 4.35 -9.97 -8.06
C ARG A 119 4.81 -8.65 -7.41
N ILE A 120 3.89 -7.76 -7.05
CA ILE A 120 4.27 -6.49 -6.39
C ILE A 120 4.82 -6.74 -4.99
N THR A 121 4.25 -7.69 -4.24
CA THR A 121 4.72 -8.04 -2.91
C THR A 121 6.12 -8.64 -2.94
N GLU A 122 6.40 -9.53 -3.90
CA GLU A 122 7.75 -10.09 -4.11
C GLU A 122 8.77 -8.99 -4.44
N ALA A 123 8.44 -8.06 -5.33
CA ALA A 123 9.32 -6.93 -5.66
C ALA A 123 9.62 -6.05 -4.44
N MET A 124 8.60 -5.79 -3.60
CA MET A 124 8.79 -5.07 -2.34
C MET A 124 9.63 -5.86 -1.34
N ALA A 125 9.38 -7.16 -1.18
CA ALA A 125 10.11 -8.01 -0.26
C ALA A 125 11.59 -8.15 -0.66
N GLN A 126 11.87 -8.28 -1.95
CA GLN A 126 13.25 -8.30 -2.47
C GLN A 126 14.00 -7.01 -2.15
N ARG A 127 13.33 -5.86 -2.22
CA ARG A 127 13.95 -4.55 -1.96
C ARG A 127 14.08 -4.23 -0.48
N TYR A 128 13.02 -4.46 0.30
CA TYR A 128 12.91 -3.97 1.68
C TYR A 128 12.97 -5.05 2.75
N GLY A 129 12.95 -6.33 2.38
CA GLY A 129 12.89 -7.43 3.34
C GLY A 129 14.07 -7.52 4.30
N ALA A 130 15.23 -7.00 3.91
CA ALA A 130 16.43 -6.92 4.77
C ALA A 130 16.69 -5.52 5.31
N HIS A 131 15.80 -4.54 5.08
CA HIS A 131 16.00 -3.17 5.51
C HIS A 131 15.85 -3.06 7.04
N PRO A 132 16.85 -2.53 7.78
CA PRO A 132 16.88 -2.60 9.26
C PRO A 132 15.75 -1.80 9.93
N ALA A 133 15.20 -0.78 9.27
CA ALA A 133 14.07 -0.02 9.79
C ALA A 133 12.70 -0.68 9.52
N VAL A 134 12.61 -1.61 8.56
CA VAL A 134 11.36 -2.35 8.26
C VAL A 134 11.26 -3.52 9.22
N VAL A 135 10.43 -3.39 10.24
CA VAL A 135 10.33 -4.37 11.33
C VAL A 135 9.10 -5.28 11.24
N ALA A 136 8.13 -4.91 10.42
CA ALA A 136 6.91 -5.68 10.20
C ALA A 136 6.28 -5.38 8.84
N TRP A 137 5.40 -6.27 8.42
CA TRP A 137 4.60 -6.13 7.20
C TRP A 137 3.11 -6.22 7.53
N GLN A 138 2.31 -5.39 6.86
CA GLN A 138 0.86 -5.55 6.79
C GLN A 138 0.48 -6.06 5.41
N THR A 139 -0.18 -7.20 5.33
CA THR A 139 -0.69 -7.74 4.07
C THR A 139 -2.10 -7.24 3.82
N ASP A 140 -2.29 -6.50 2.71
CA ASP A 140 -3.58 -5.89 2.34
C ASP A 140 -4.13 -4.94 3.42
N ASN A 141 -5.39 -4.50 3.29
CA ASN A 141 -6.06 -3.66 4.26
C ASN A 141 -7.57 -3.94 4.30
N GLU A 142 -8.12 -4.22 5.47
CA GLU A 142 -9.56 -4.35 5.74
C GLU A 142 -10.31 -5.33 4.81
N LEU A 143 -9.80 -6.54 4.63
CA LEU A 143 -10.45 -7.60 3.85
C LEU A 143 -11.90 -7.81 4.30
N GLY A 144 -12.85 -7.80 3.34
CA GLY A 144 -14.26 -8.08 3.60
C GLY A 144 -15.09 -6.91 4.12
N CYS A 145 -14.65 -5.66 4.02
CA CYS A 145 -15.36 -4.50 4.56
C CYS A 145 -16.47 -3.91 3.65
N HIS A 146 -16.88 -4.60 2.56
CA HIS A 146 -17.89 -4.10 1.64
C HIS A 146 -18.91 -5.17 1.23
N ASP A 147 -20.12 -4.75 0.88
CA ASP A 147 -21.19 -5.59 0.33
C ASP A 147 -20.89 -6.00 -1.12
N THR A 148 -19.85 -6.79 -1.30
CA THR A 148 -19.47 -7.33 -2.60
C THR A 148 -19.60 -8.85 -2.60
N VAL A 149 -20.09 -9.40 -3.69
CA VAL A 149 -20.18 -10.84 -3.91
C VAL A 149 -18.97 -11.26 -4.72
N PRO A 150 -18.11 -12.18 -4.21
CA PRO A 150 -17.03 -12.75 -4.99
C PRO A 150 -17.58 -13.47 -6.23
N SER A 151 -16.86 -13.41 -7.33
CA SER A 151 -17.20 -14.07 -8.58
C SER A 151 -16.69 -15.53 -8.60
N TRP A 152 -17.29 -16.42 -7.83
CA TRP A 152 -17.09 -17.88 -7.96
C TRP A 152 -18.23 -18.61 -8.61
#